data_c11ff8f3eadc6dbfcb516659d0889e60
#
_entry.id   c11ff8f3eadc6dbfcb516659d0889e60
#
_cell.length_a   1.000
_cell.length_b   1.000
_cell.length_c   1.000
_cell.angle_alpha   90.00
_cell.angle_beta   90.00
_cell.angle_gamma   90.00
#
_symmetry.space_group_name_H-M   'P 1'
#
loop_
_entity.id
_entity.type
_entity.pdbx_description
1 polymer ?
#
loop_
_entity_poly.entity_id
_entity_poly.type
_entity_poly.pdbx_seq_one_letter_code
_entity_poly.pdbx_strand_id
1 'polypeptide(L)'
;MKSTWRAWLTLIACLVGLSSFAAESEKAITVFAAASLTNVLQDLGDAFTKDSSIPVRFSFAASSALARQLENGSRADIFFSADLEWMDYLQARNLIQPATRHDMVGNRLVLIAPVDSKVSLKIEPHFALAAALGKSRLATGDPDSVPVGRYAHEALAHLGVWDQVEARLVRADSVRSALAFVDRGEAALGIVYATDARIDKNVRVVDMFPPASHMPIVYPAALATGAKAGAAKFLAYIRSPAGDLAFQHYGFTPLH
;
A
#
# COMPACT_ATOMS: atom_id res chain seq x y z
N MET A 1 58.22 25.47 16.00
CA MET A 1 57.65 24.12 16.02
C MET A 1 56.40 24.07 16.85
N LYS A 2 55.30 24.69 16.46
CA LYS A 2 53.97 24.65 17.17
C LYS A 2 52.83 24.90 16.19
N SER A 3 52.62 24.08 15.16
CA SER A 3 51.40 24.26 14.28
C SER A 3 50.85 23.00 13.62
N THR A 4 51.37 21.80 13.92
CA THR A 4 50.95 20.57 13.23
C THR A 4 49.95 19.70 14.00
N TRP A 5 49.67 19.98 15.26
CA TRP A 5 48.79 19.12 16.10
C TRP A 5 47.29 19.46 16.03
N ARG A 6 46.92 20.66 15.57
CA ARG A 6 45.51 21.05 15.48
C ARG A 6 44.76 20.47 14.26
N ALA A 7 45.47 20.14 13.19
CA ALA A 7 44.86 19.61 11.96
C ALA A 7 44.44 18.12 12.07
N TRP A 8 45.06 17.34 12.94
CA TRP A 8 44.78 15.92 13.11
C TRP A 8 43.52 15.63 13.94
N LEU A 9 43.14 16.49 14.87
CA LEU A 9 41.95 16.30 15.71
C LEU A 9 40.66 16.58 14.98
N THR A 10 40.65 17.44 13.96
CA THR A 10 39.45 17.73 13.15
C THR A 10 39.16 16.62 12.13
N LEU A 11 40.18 15.92 11.64
CA LEU A 11 40.02 14.82 10.69
C LEU A 11 39.42 13.56 11.34
N ILE A 12 39.78 13.29 12.59
CA ILE A 12 39.30 12.13 13.35
C ILE A 12 37.80 12.30 13.72
N ALA A 13 37.36 13.51 14.03
CA ALA A 13 35.95 13.77 14.37
C ALA A 13 35.00 13.56 13.17
N CYS A 14 35.44 13.89 11.94
CA CYS A 14 34.62 13.63 10.72
C CYS A 14 34.53 12.14 10.36
N LEU A 15 35.55 11.34 10.63
CA LEU A 15 35.55 9.89 10.33
C LEU A 15 34.67 9.09 11.29
N VAL A 16 34.53 9.51 12.55
CA VAL A 16 33.65 8.84 13.54
C VAL A 16 32.19 9.11 13.22
N GLY A 17 31.83 10.30 12.74
CA GLY A 17 30.46 10.65 12.35
C GLY A 17 29.94 9.86 11.14
N LEU A 18 30.80 9.60 10.14
CA LEU A 18 30.47 8.82 8.96
C LEU A 18 30.25 7.33 9.26
N SER A 19 31.03 6.78 10.20
CA SER A 19 30.90 5.37 10.60
C SER A 19 29.61 5.09 11.36
N SER A 20 29.12 6.02 12.19
CA SER A 20 27.85 5.88 12.92
C SER A 20 26.65 5.92 11.97
N PHE A 21 26.67 6.78 10.97
CA PHE A 21 25.59 6.90 9.99
C PHE A 21 25.49 5.66 9.07
N ALA A 22 26.62 5.08 8.69
CA ALA A 22 26.69 3.84 7.91
C ALA A 22 26.21 2.63 8.72
N ALA A 23 26.59 2.52 9.99
CA ALA A 23 26.18 1.43 10.87
C ALA A 23 24.68 1.46 11.21
N GLU A 24 24.07 2.64 11.30
CA GLU A 24 22.63 2.79 11.49
C GLU A 24 21.85 2.44 10.21
N SER A 25 22.38 2.75 9.04
CA SER A 25 21.82 2.38 7.74
C SER A 25 21.83 0.84 7.52
N GLU A 26 22.85 0.13 8.01
CA GLU A 26 22.89 -1.35 7.92
C GLU A 26 21.86 -2.05 8.80
N LYS A 27 21.42 -1.42 9.89
CA LYS A 27 20.44 -1.99 10.82
C LYS A 27 19.00 -1.73 10.39
N ALA A 28 18.73 -0.66 9.65
CA ALA A 28 17.38 -0.28 9.26
C ALA A 28 16.75 -1.32 8.33
N ILE A 29 15.51 -1.72 8.66
CA ILE A 29 14.68 -2.58 7.82
C ILE A 29 14.04 -1.72 6.73
N THR A 30 14.05 -2.20 5.49
CA THR A 30 13.35 -1.55 4.37
C THR A 30 12.12 -2.39 4.01
N VAL A 31 10.95 -1.77 4.05
CA VAL A 31 9.67 -2.41 3.73
C VAL A 31 9.09 -1.76 2.48
N PHE A 32 8.85 -2.56 1.45
CA PHE A 32 8.07 -2.17 0.29
C PHE A 32 6.63 -2.59 0.52
N ALA A 33 5.71 -1.64 0.67
CA ALA A 33 4.33 -1.91 1.04
C ALA A 33 3.32 -1.18 0.15
N ALA A 34 2.19 -1.82 -0.09
CA ALA A 34 1.08 -1.23 -0.82
C ALA A 34 0.66 0.11 -0.19
N ALA A 35 0.36 1.10 -1.03
CA ALA A 35 0.06 2.48 -0.62
C ALA A 35 -1.09 2.58 0.41
N SER A 36 -2.08 1.70 0.36
CA SER A 36 -3.19 1.62 1.33
C SER A 36 -2.75 1.29 2.76
N LEU A 37 -1.56 0.68 2.92
CA LEU A 37 -1.00 0.31 4.23
C LEU A 37 -0.22 1.45 4.91
N THR A 38 -0.08 2.62 4.25
CA THR A 38 0.80 3.70 4.72
C THR A 38 0.60 4.02 6.19
N ASN A 39 -0.62 4.36 6.59
CA ASN A 39 -0.89 4.85 7.95
C ASN A 39 -0.64 3.76 9.01
N VAL A 40 -1.20 2.58 8.82
CA VAL A 40 -1.07 1.49 9.80
C VAL A 40 0.37 1.00 9.94
N LEU A 41 1.13 0.92 8.83
CA LEU A 41 2.52 0.46 8.91
C LEU A 41 3.46 1.53 9.45
N GLN A 42 3.19 2.81 9.24
CA GLN A 42 3.93 3.88 9.91
C GLN A 42 3.79 3.78 11.43
N ASP A 43 2.57 3.69 11.95
CA ASP A 43 2.33 3.54 13.39
C ASP A 43 2.99 2.28 13.96
N LEU A 44 2.86 1.13 13.26
CA LEU A 44 3.48 -0.12 13.68
C LEU A 44 5.02 -0.05 13.61
N GLY A 45 5.57 0.61 12.59
CA GLY A 45 7.01 0.81 12.44
C GLY A 45 7.61 1.68 13.54
N ASP A 46 6.91 2.76 13.91
CA ASP A 46 7.31 3.65 14.99
C ASP A 46 7.29 2.93 16.36
N ALA A 47 6.22 2.18 16.64
CA ALA A 47 6.10 1.38 17.85
C ALA A 47 7.19 0.32 17.93
N PHE A 48 7.39 -0.44 16.85
CA PHE A 48 8.44 -1.45 16.77
C PHE A 48 9.85 -0.84 16.95
N THR A 49 10.12 0.29 16.30
CA THR A 49 11.42 0.98 16.41
C THR A 49 11.68 1.41 17.85
N LYS A 50 10.67 1.93 18.55
CA LYS A 50 10.76 2.32 19.95
C LYS A 50 11.10 1.14 20.86
N ASP A 51 10.48 -0.02 20.62
CA ASP A 51 10.61 -1.19 21.49
C ASP A 51 11.89 -2.00 21.18
N SER A 52 12.26 -2.11 19.91
CA SER A 52 13.37 -2.95 19.45
C SER A 52 14.69 -2.21 19.21
N SER A 53 14.65 -0.89 19.10
CA SER A 53 15.78 -0.05 18.64
C SER A 53 16.25 -0.41 17.20
N ILE A 54 15.37 -1.05 16.40
CA ILE A 54 15.63 -1.36 14.98
C ILE A 54 14.77 -0.41 14.13
N PRO A 55 15.36 0.54 13.40
CA PRO A 55 14.62 1.46 12.56
C PRO A 55 13.92 0.74 11.40
N VAL A 56 12.70 1.15 11.08
CA VAL A 56 11.95 0.67 9.90
C VAL A 56 11.76 1.82 8.92
N ARG A 57 12.08 1.59 7.65
CA ARG A 57 11.90 2.54 6.56
C ARG A 57 10.91 1.96 5.57
N PHE A 58 9.99 2.76 5.11
CA PHE A 58 8.95 2.34 4.19
C PHE A 58 9.12 3.00 2.82
N SER A 59 8.79 2.24 1.76
CA SER A 59 8.47 2.74 0.45
C SER A 59 7.04 2.33 0.13
N PHE A 60 6.16 3.31 -0.03
CA PHE A 60 4.75 3.09 -0.31
C PHE A 60 4.43 3.44 -1.76
N ALA A 61 3.91 2.48 -2.50
CA ALA A 61 3.42 2.64 -3.87
C ALA A 61 2.43 1.53 -4.22
N ALA A 62 1.98 1.45 -5.47
CA ALA A 62 1.27 0.26 -5.92
C ALA A 62 2.16 -0.99 -5.82
N SER A 63 1.55 -2.12 -5.48
CA SER A 63 2.27 -3.41 -5.37
C SER A 63 3.00 -3.76 -6.67
N SER A 64 2.40 -3.44 -7.83
CA SER A 64 3.01 -3.59 -9.15
C SER A 64 4.32 -2.83 -9.32
N ALA A 65 4.33 -1.55 -8.93
CA ALA A 65 5.50 -0.70 -9.05
C ALA A 65 6.64 -1.20 -8.14
N LEU A 66 6.31 -1.56 -6.89
CA LEU A 66 7.28 -2.07 -5.92
C LEU A 66 7.83 -3.45 -6.31
N ALA A 67 6.97 -4.33 -6.85
CA ALA A 67 7.40 -5.63 -7.35
C ALA A 67 8.39 -5.49 -8.52
N ARG A 68 8.11 -4.58 -9.46
CA ARG A 68 9.03 -4.29 -10.56
C ARG A 68 10.33 -3.65 -10.08
N GLN A 69 10.30 -2.80 -9.05
CA GLN A 69 11.52 -2.26 -8.44
C GLN A 69 12.39 -3.36 -7.83
N LEU A 70 11.79 -4.34 -7.13
CA LEU A 70 12.51 -5.50 -6.60
C LEU A 70 13.12 -6.35 -7.73
N GLU A 71 12.36 -6.62 -8.79
CA GLU A 71 12.86 -7.35 -9.98
C GLU A 71 14.04 -6.63 -10.63
N ASN A 72 14.02 -5.29 -10.67
CA ASN A 72 15.09 -4.47 -11.23
C ASN A 72 16.26 -4.20 -10.25
N GLY A 73 16.34 -4.96 -9.15
CA GLY A 73 17.49 -4.95 -8.24
C GLY A 73 17.39 -3.94 -7.08
N SER A 74 16.27 -3.24 -6.89
CA SER A 74 16.03 -2.47 -5.66
C SER A 74 15.97 -3.42 -4.46
N ARG A 75 16.47 -2.96 -3.31
CA ARG A 75 16.53 -3.79 -2.10
C ARG A 75 15.42 -3.43 -1.14
N ALA A 76 14.64 -4.43 -0.76
CA ALA A 76 13.75 -4.40 0.39
C ALA A 76 13.97 -5.64 1.25
N ASP A 77 13.61 -5.56 2.51
CA ASP A 77 13.67 -6.68 3.45
C ASP A 77 12.30 -7.38 3.56
N ILE A 78 11.20 -6.61 3.38
CA ILE A 78 9.84 -7.13 3.38
C ILE A 78 9.10 -6.56 2.17
N PHE A 79 8.31 -7.41 1.51
CA PHE A 79 7.32 -7.01 0.52
C PHE A 79 5.91 -7.29 1.07
N PHE A 80 5.04 -6.27 1.05
CA PHE A 80 3.67 -6.35 1.53
C PHE A 80 2.72 -5.86 0.43
N SER A 81 2.08 -6.80 -0.26
CA SER A 81 1.22 -6.55 -1.42
C SER A 81 -0.23 -6.27 -1.02
N ALA A 82 -1.00 -5.65 -1.93
CA ALA A 82 -2.45 -5.50 -1.84
C ALA A 82 -3.21 -6.55 -2.69
N ASP A 83 -2.51 -7.50 -3.26
CA ASP A 83 -3.07 -8.67 -3.93
C ASP A 83 -2.10 -9.86 -3.85
N LEU A 84 -2.62 -11.05 -4.16
CA LEU A 84 -1.85 -12.28 -4.23
C LEU A 84 -0.97 -12.32 -5.48
N GLU A 85 -1.42 -11.72 -6.57
CA GLU A 85 -0.79 -11.85 -7.89
C GLU A 85 0.61 -11.23 -7.93
N TRP A 86 0.81 -10.04 -7.37
CA TRP A 86 2.15 -9.44 -7.28
C TRP A 86 3.07 -10.15 -6.28
N MET A 87 2.51 -10.81 -5.27
CA MET A 87 3.28 -11.69 -4.40
C MET A 87 3.69 -12.97 -5.15
N ASP A 88 2.79 -13.59 -5.92
CA ASP A 88 3.07 -14.74 -6.78
C ASP A 88 4.12 -14.41 -7.86
N TYR A 89 4.01 -13.20 -8.44
CA TYR A 89 4.98 -12.67 -9.40
C TYR A 89 6.42 -12.68 -8.85
N LEU A 90 6.60 -12.17 -7.63
CA LEU A 90 7.92 -12.16 -6.98
C LEU A 90 8.37 -13.55 -6.53
N GLN A 91 7.44 -14.37 -6.06
CA GLN A 91 7.72 -15.75 -5.67
C GLN A 91 8.23 -16.57 -6.84
N ALA A 92 7.58 -16.47 -8.01
CA ALA A 92 8.00 -17.18 -9.24
C ALA A 92 9.40 -16.75 -9.72
N ARG A 93 9.89 -15.59 -9.27
CA ARG A 93 11.23 -15.05 -9.59
C ARG A 93 12.26 -15.27 -8.47
N ASN A 94 11.89 -16.01 -7.43
CA ASN A 94 12.72 -16.25 -6.25
C ASN A 94 13.18 -14.96 -5.54
N LEU A 95 12.37 -13.90 -5.60
CA LEU A 95 12.66 -12.60 -4.99
C LEU A 95 12.10 -12.46 -3.58
N ILE A 96 11.29 -13.43 -3.12
CA ILE A 96 10.81 -13.56 -1.76
C ILE A 96 11.13 -14.94 -1.20
N GLN A 97 11.06 -15.09 0.12
CA GLN A 97 11.21 -16.35 0.83
C GLN A 97 9.83 -16.99 1.03
N PRO A 98 9.42 -18.02 0.26
CA PRO A 98 8.05 -18.55 0.28
C PRO A 98 7.60 -19.05 1.66
N ALA A 99 8.52 -19.60 2.46
CA ALA A 99 8.23 -20.09 3.81
C ALA A 99 7.82 -18.99 4.81
N THR A 100 8.04 -17.71 4.45
CA THR A 100 7.71 -16.54 5.28
C THR A 100 6.46 -15.81 4.79
N ARG A 101 5.84 -16.28 3.71
CA ARG A 101 4.65 -15.69 3.14
C ARG A 101 3.43 -15.98 4.02
N HIS A 102 2.70 -14.92 4.36
CA HIS A 102 1.47 -14.99 5.13
C HIS A 102 0.42 -14.04 4.56
N ASP A 103 -0.81 -14.49 4.52
CA ASP A 103 -1.96 -13.65 4.24
C ASP A 103 -2.31 -12.89 5.51
N MET A 104 -2.07 -11.58 5.51
CA MET A 104 -2.08 -10.76 6.71
C MET A 104 -3.45 -10.20 7.01
N VAL A 105 -4.02 -9.49 6.05
CA VAL A 105 -5.29 -8.78 6.23
C VAL A 105 -6.14 -8.80 4.96
N GLY A 106 -7.44 -8.69 5.14
CA GLY A 106 -8.43 -8.45 4.09
C GLY A 106 -8.89 -6.99 4.04
N ASN A 107 -9.55 -6.63 2.93
CA ASN A 107 -10.13 -5.30 2.72
C ASN A 107 -11.44 -5.41 1.93
N ARG A 108 -12.09 -4.27 1.68
CA ARG A 108 -13.32 -4.19 0.89
C ARG A 108 -13.19 -3.09 -0.15
N LEU A 109 -13.86 -3.27 -1.29
CA LEU A 109 -13.91 -2.31 -2.37
C LEU A 109 -15.12 -1.39 -2.18
N VAL A 110 -14.94 -0.08 -2.33
CA VAL A 110 -16.00 0.93 -2.17
C VAL A 110 -16.01 1.92 -3.32
N LEU A 111 -17.21 2.40 -3.66
CA LEU A 111 -17.42 3.57 -4.51
C LEU A 111 -17.43 4.81 -3.62
N ILE A 112 -16.62 5.80 -3.95
CA ILE A 112 -16.53 7.07 -3.24
C ILE A 112 -16.91 8.25 -4.12
N ALA A 113 -17.30 9.34 -3.47
CA ALA A 113 -17.53 10.65 -4.07
C ALA A 113 -16.97 11.74 -3.15
N PRO A 114 -16.77 12.98 -3.62
CA PRO A 114 -16.51 14.12 -2.73
C PRO A 114 -17.55 14.21 -1.62
N VAL A 115 -17.17 14.68 -0.45
CA VAL A 115 -18.02 14.69 0.76
C VAL A 115 -19.31 15.49 0.57
N ASP A 116 -19.25 16.57 -0.22
CA ASP A 116 -20.41 17.45 -0.54
C ASP A 116 -21.26 16.94 -1.70
N SER A 117 -20.82 15.92 -2.43
CA SER A 117 -21.56 15.30 -3.55
C SER A 117 -22.90 14.75 -3.09
N LYS A 118 -23.94 14.95 -3.90
CA LYS A 118 -25.29 14.43 -3.68
C LYS A 118 -25.57 13.11 -4.42
N VAL A 119 -24.53 12.54 -5.07
CA VAL A 119 -24.69 11.26 -5.77
C VAL A 119 -25.13 10.19 -4.78
N SER A 120 -26.20 9.48 -5.13
CA SER A 120 -26.69 8.31 -4.41
C SER A 120 -26.84 7.17 -5.42
N LEU A 121 -26.15 6.08 -5.18
CA LEU A 121 -26.19 4.87 -6.00
C LEU A 121 -26.25 3.66 -5.09
N LYS A 122 -26.97 2.65 -5.52
CA LYS A 122 -26.92 1.31 -4.96
C LYS A 122 -26.16 0.42 -5.95
N ILE A 123 -25.13 -0.23 -5.50
CA ILE A 123 -24.31 -1.12 -6.32
C ILE A 123 -25.03 -2.47 -6.46
N GLU A 124 -25.55 -2.73 -7.64
CA GLU A 124 -26.24 -3.95 -8.04
C GLU A 124 -26.00 -4.20 -9.55
N PRO A 125 -26.33 -5.37 -10.10
CA PRO A 125 -26.16 -5.61 -11.53
C PRO A 125 -26.78 -4.50 -12.39
N HIS A 126 -26.01 -3.99 -13.35
CA HIS A 126 -26.39 -2.92 -14.28
C HIS A 126 -26.74 -1.56 -13.62
N PHE A 127 -26.23 -1.28 -12.42
CA PHE A 127 -26.50 0.01 -11.74
C PHE A 127 -26.06 1.22 -12.59
N ALA A 128 -26.69 2.35 -12.38
CA ALA A 128 -26.62 3.53 -13.25
C ALA A 128 -25.30 4.33 -13.10
N LEU A 129 -24.14 3.66 -13.07
CA LEU A 129 -22.81 4.28 -12.85
C LEU A 129 -22.51 5.32 -13.93
N ALA A 130 -22.72 4.98 -15.19
CA ALA A 130 -22.46 5.88 -16.33
C ALA A 130 -23.32 7.15 -16.30
N ALA A 131 -24.57 7.03 -15.88
CA ALA A 131 -25.47 8.17 -15.72
C ALA A 131 -25.04 9.06 -14.53
N ALA A 132 -24.64 8.46 -13.42
CA ALA A 132 -24.15 9.20 -12.25
C ALA A 132 -22.84 9.96 -12.51
N LEU A 133 -21.96 9.43 -13.35
CA LEU A 133 -20.74 10.11 -13.80
C LEU A 133 -21.05 11.35 -14.67
N GLY A 134 -22.19 11.39 -15.36
CA GLY A 134 -22.51 12.48 -16.30
C GLY A 134 -21.41 12.67 -17.35
N LYS A 135 -20.74 13.83 -17.34
CA LYS A 135 -19.57 14.13 -18.19
C LYS A 135 -18.22 13.96 -17.48
N SER A 136 -18.24 13.59 -16.20
CA SER A 136 -17.05 13.47 -15.38
C SER A 136 -16.37 12.10 -15.54
N ARG A 137 -15.34 11.84 -14.72
CA ARG A 137 -14.50 10.66 -14.76
C ARG A 137 -14.66 9.82 -13.50
N LEU A 138 -14.29 8.55 -13.63
CA LEU A 138 -14.18 7.58 -12.54
C LEU A 138 -12.69 7.34 -12.24
N ALA A 139 -12.22 7.67 -11.04
CA ALA A 139 -10.85 7.41 -10.64
C ALA A 139 -10.71 6.03 -10.00
N THR A 140 -9.71 5.26 -10.42
CA THR A 140 -9.26 4.03 -9.76
C THR A 140 -7.80 3.78 -10.14
N GLY A 141 -7.16 2.77 -9.54
CA GLY A 141 -5.85 2.32 -10.00
C GLY A 141 -5.90 1.85 -11.45
N ASP A 142 -4.75 1.84 -12.14
CA ASP A 142 -4.69 1.30 -13.49
C ASP A 142 -5.13 -0.18 -13.49
N PRO A 143 -6.21 -0.54 -14.22
CA PRO A 143 -6.75 -1.90 -14.24
C PRO A 143 -5.78 -2.96 -14.78
N ASP A 144 -4.81 -2.56 -15.58
CA ASP A 144 -3.85 -3.49 -16.18
C ASP A 144 -2.74 -3.91 -15.21
N SER A 145 -2.55 -3.15 -14.10
CA SER A 145 -1.39 -3.38 -13.22
C SER A 145 -1.64 -3.15 -11.74
N VAL A 146 -2.40 -2.12 -11.36
CA VAL A 146 -2.58 -1.71 -9.97
C VAL A 146 -3.66 -2.56 -9.29
N PRO A 147 -3.41 -3.15 -8.10
CA PRO A 147 -4.35 -4.07 -7.45
C PRO A 147 -5.79 -3.54 -7.36
N VAL A 148 -6.00 -2.34 -6.83
CA VAL A 148 -7.35 -1.77 -6.71
C VAL A 148 -8.04 -1.59 -8.08
N GLY A 149 -7.29 -1.29 -9.13
CA GLY A 149 -7.81 -1.17 -10.48
C GLY A 149 -8.26 -2.52 -11.05
N ARG A 150 -7.52 -3.59 -10.79
CA ARG A 150 -7.91 -4.96 -11.16
C ARG A 150 -9.20 -5.38 -10.47
N TYR A 151 -9.29 -5.21 -9.15
CA TYR A 151 -10.53 -5.49 -8.41
C TYR A 151 -11.69 -4.63 -8.90
N ALA A 152 -11.45 -3.36 -9.24
CA ALA A 152 -12.48 -2.49 -9.82
C ALA A 152 -12.94 -2.98 -11.19
N HIS A 153 -12.02 -3.41 -12.06
CA HIS A 153 -12.36 -4.01 -13.35
C HIS A 153 -13.21 -5.28 -13.18
N GLU A 154 -12.76 -6.22 -12.36
CA GLU A 154 -13.50 -7.46 -12.08
C GLU A 154 -14.92 -7.15 -11.59
N ALA A 155 -15.05 -6.25 -10.61
CA ALA A 155 -16.34 -5.89 -10.03
C ALA A 155 -17.28 -5.23 -11.05
N LEU A 156 -16.78 -4.28 -11.84
CA LEU A 156 -17.57 -3.57 -12.84
C LEU A 156 -17.96 -4.48 -14.01
N ALA A 157 -17.07 -5.38 -14.43
CA ALA A 157 -17.35 -6.38 -15.46
C ALA A 157 -18.40 -7.39 -14.98
N HIS A 158 -18.26 -7.91 -13.76
CA HIS A 158 -19.25 -8.81 -13.14
C HIS A 158 -20.63 -8.16 -13.04
N LEU A 159 -20.68 -6.88 -12.71
CA LEU A 159 -21.92 -6.11 -12.59
C LEU A 159 -22.47 -5.60 -13.95
N GLY A 160 -21.77 -5.86 -15.08
CA GLY A 160 -22.21 -5.52 -16.42
C GLY A 160 -22.19 -4.01 -16.74
N VAL A 161 -21.28 -3.25 -16.10
CA VAL A 161 -21.19 -1.79 -16.30
C VAL A 161 -19.81 -1.33 -16.78
N TRP A 162 -18.83 -2.23 -16.92
CA TRP A 162 -17.44 -1.89 -17.31
C TRP A 162 -17.38 -1.12 -18.63
N ASP A 163 -17.93 -1.67 -19.71
CA ASP A 163 -17.84 -1.10 -21.07
C ASP A 163 -18.42 0.32 -21.16
N GLN A 164 -19.33 0.67 -20.25
CA GLN A 164 -19.97 1.99 -20.20
C GLN A 164 -19.08 3.06 -19.60
N VAL A 165 -18.04 2.68 -18.85
CA VAL A 165 -17.21 3.60 -18.07
C VAL A 165 -15.71 3.52 -18.36
N GLU A 166 -15.23 2.46 -19.00
CA GLU A 166 -13.80 2.23 -19.27
C GLU A 166 -13.11 3.43 -19.92
N ALA A 167 -13.73 3.99 -20.96
CA ALA A 167 -13.19 5.17 -21.68
C ALA A 167 -13.16 6.46 -20.83
N ARG A 168 -13.79 6.43 -19.63
CA ARG A 168 -13.87 7.57 -18.72
C ARG A 168 -13.04 7.40 -17.45
N LEU A 169 -12.19 6.35 -17.40
CA LEU A 169 -11.31 6.14 -16.26
C LEU A 169 -10.22 7.20 -16.18
N VAL A 170 -9.91 7.60 -14.96
CA VAL A 170 -8.61 8.13 -14.57
C VAL A 170 -7.83 6.95 -14.01
N ARG A 171 -6.86 6.45 -14.77
CA ARG A 171 -5.99 5.34 -14.39
C ARG A 171 -4.87 5.87 -13.51
N ALA A 172 -5.04 5.75 -12.20
CA ALA A 172 -4.08 6.23 -11.23
C ALA A 172 -2.94 5.21 -11.03
N ASP A 173 -1.77 5.71 -10.65
CA ASP A 173 -0.59 4.89 -10.35
C ASP A 173 -0.69 4.13 -9.02
N SER A 174 -1.62 4.51 -8.14
CA SER A 174 -1.89 3.84 -6.86
C SER A 174 -3.31 4.16 -6.39
N VAL A 175 -3.79 3.42 -5.36
CA VAL A 175 -5.09 3.70 -4.74
C VAL A 175 -5.12 5.08 -4.07
N ARG A 176 -4.00 5.53 -3.49
CA ARG A 176 -3.91 6.86 -2.86
C ARG A 176 -3.96 7.99 -3.88
N SER A 177 -3.39 7.80 -5.07
CA SER A 177 -3.54 8.73 -6.17
C SER A 177 -4.99 8.75 -6.68
N ALA A 178 -5.64 7.58 -6.78
CA ALA A 178 -7.05 7.52 -7.15
C ALA A 178 -7.95 8.25 -6.13
N LEU A 179 -7.71 8.06 -4.84
CA LEU A 179 -8.40 8.79 -3.77
C LEU A 179 -8.22 10.30 -3.92
N ALA A 180 -6.98 10.75 -4.16
CA ALA A 180 -6.65 12.16 -4.29
C ALA A 180 -7.33 12.85 -5.50
N PHE A 181 -7.61 12.13 -6.59
CA PHE A 181 -8.40 12.67 -7.70
C PHE A 181 -9.84 13.01 -7.29
N VAL A 182 -10.43 12.19 -6.41
CA VAL A 182 -11.78 12.44 -5.89
C VAL A 182 -11.76 13.53 -4.82
N ASP A 183 -10.81 13.50 -3.90
CA ASP A 183 -10.61 14.50 -2.84
C ASP A 183 -10.50 15.92 -3.43
N ARG A 184 -9.76 16.08 -4.53
CA ARG A 184 -9.58 17.37 -5.22
C ARG A 184 -10.71 17.73 -6.18
N GLY A 185 -11.74 16.88 -6.33
CA GLY A 185 -12.84 17.10 -7.28
C GLY A 185 -12.47 16.95 -8.76
N GLU A 186 -11.32 16.35 -9.07
CA GLU A 186 -10.85 16.08 -10.43
C GLU A 186 -11.56 14.85 -11.05
N ALA A 187 -12.13 13.99 -10.19
CA ALA A 187 -13.04 12.91 -10.56
C ALA A 187 -14.31 12.98 -9.70
N ALA A 188 -15.48 12.81 -10.33
CA ALA A 188 -16.75 12.84 -9.62
C ALA A 188 -16.96 11.61 -8.72
N LEU A 189 -16.41 10.48 -9.11
CA LEU A 189 -16.47 9.21 -8.38
C LEU A 189 -15.12 8.52 -8.43
N GLY A 190 -14.88 7.66 -7.43
CA GLY A 190 -13.71 6.80 -7.42
C GLY A 190 -14.01 5.42 -6.85
N ILE A 191 -13.19 4.44 -7.22
CA ILE A 191 -13.20 3.11 -6.63
C ILE A 191 -11.87 2.91 -5.90
N VAL A 192 -11.96 2.74 -4.58
CA VAL A 192 -10.82 2.61 -3.67
C VAL A 192 -11.12 1.53 -2.62
N TYR A 193 -10.19 1.25 -1.73
CA TYR A 193 -10.49 0.38 -0.59
C TYR A 193 -11.21 1.15 0.53
N ALA A 194 -12.02 0.44 1.31
CA ALA A 194 -12.74 1.02 2.45
C ALA A 194 -11.81 1.68 3.48
N THR A 195 -10.62 1.14 3.66
CA THR A 195 -9.59 1.69 4.54
C THR A 195 -9.05 3.03 4.05
N ASP A 196 -8.91 3.22 2.73
CA ASP A 196 -8.48 4.51 2.16
C ASP A 196 -9.57 5.57 2.28
N ALA A 197 -10.83 5.21 2.03
CA ALA A 197 -11.97 6.12 2.20
C ALA A 197 -12.14 6.57 3.66
N ARG A 198 -11.82 5.71 4.63
CA ARG A 198 -11.96 5.98 6.06
C ARG A 198 -11.05 7.09 6.58
N ILE A 199 -9.86 7.23 6.00
CA ILE A 199 -8.85 8.19 6.49
C ILE A 199 -8.98 9.58 5.87
N ASP A 200 -9.77 9.73 4.81
CA ASP A 200 -9.95 11.00 4.10
C ASP A 200 -11.31 11.61 4.40
N LYS A 201 -11.30 12.80 4.99
CA LYS A 201 -12.54 13.51 5.41
C LYS A 201 -13.23 14.25 4.27
N ASN A 202 -12.55 14.41 3.13
CA ASN A 202 -13.08 15.14 1.97
C ASN A 202 -13.83 14.22 1.00
N VAL A 203 -13.82 12.92 1.27
CA VAL A 203 -14.59 11.94 0.52
C VAL A 203 -15.62 11.23 1.41
N ARG A 204 -16.64 10.68 0.79
CA ARG A 204 -17.60 9.80 1.44
C ARG A 204 -17.79 8.52 0.64
N VAL A 205 -18.09 7.44 1.33
CA VAL A 205 -18.52 6.20 0.69
C VAL A 205 -19.94 6.40 0.16
N VAL A 206 -20.14 6.11 -1.12
CA VAL A 206 -21.45 6.06 -1.78
C VAL A 206 -22.10 4.72 -1.52
N ASP A 207 -21.37 3.63 -1.83
CA ASP A 207 -21.81 2.26 -1.56
C ASP A 207 -20.60 1.30 -1.59
N MET A 208 -20.80 0.07 -1.13
CA MET A 208 -19.79 -1.00 -1.06
C MET A 208 -20.06 -2.04 -2.16
N PHE A 209 -19.01 -2.45 -2.86
CA PHE A 209 -19.12 -3.52 -3.84
C PHE A 209 -19.46 -4.87 -3.18
N PRO A 210 -20.39 -5.66 -3.76
CA PRO A 210 -20.68 -7.00 -3.28
C PRO A 210 -19.41 -7.88 -3.28
N PRO A 211 -19.12 -8.62 -2.21
CA PRO A 211 -17.93 -9.49 -2.16
C PRO A 211 -17.85 -10.49 -3.31
N ALA A 212 -18.99 -10.92 -3.85
CA ALA A 212 -19.05 -11.85 -4.98
C ALA A 212 -18.73 -11.21 -6.34
N SER A 213 -18.57 -9.88 -6.42
CA SER A 213 -18.30 -9.18 -7.67
C SER A 213 -16.82 -9.18 -8.08
N HIS A 214 -15.92 -9.55 -7.19
CA HIS A 214 -14.47 -9.59 -7.43
C HIS A 214 -13.82 -10.68 -6.57
N MET A 215 -12.57 -11.04 -6.88
CA MET A 215 -11.79 -11.93 -6.01
C MET A 215 -11.61 -11.33 -4.61
N PRO A 216 -11.49 -12.15 -3.55
CA PRO A 216 -11.21 -11.65 -2.20
C PRO A 216 -9.96 -10.77 -2.17
N ILE A 217 -10.09 -9.60 -1.55
CA ILE A 217 -8.96 -8.67 -1.39
C ILE A 217 -8.11 -9.15 -0.21
N VAL A 218 -6.96 -9.70 -0.52
CA VAL A 218 -6.00 -10.26 0.44
C VAL A 218 -4.67 -9.55 0.31
N TYR A 219 -4.09 -9.18 1.43
CA TYR A 219 -2.80 -8.53 1.53
C TYR A 219 -1.77 -9.54 2.07
N PRO A 220 -0.97 -10.18 1.23
CA PRO A 220 0.11 -11.04 1.66
C PRO A 220 1.37 -10.23 1.98
N ALA A 221 2.13 -10.69 2.99
CA ALA A 221 3.47 -10.19 3.29
C ALA A 221 4.48 -11.34 3.31
N ALA A 222 5.72 -11.06 2.90
CA ALA A 222 6.83 -12.00 2.94
C ALA A 222 8.17 -11.29 3.11
N LEU A 223 9.17 -11.99 3.64
CA LEU A 223 10.56 -11.55 3.57
C LEU A 223 11.06 -11.61 2.13
N ALA A 224 11.76 -10.57 1.70
CA ALA A 224 12.49 -10.62 0.44
C ALA A 224 13.71 -11.54 0.54
N THR A 225 14.17 -12.05 -0.60
CA THR A 225 15.42 -12.82 -0.67
C THR A 225 16.60 -11.93 -0.27
N GLY A 226 17.42 -12.40 0.68
CA GLY A 226 18.51 -11.61 1.24
C GLY A 226 18.10 -10.58 2.29
N ALA A 227 16.88 -10.67 2.84
CA ALA A 227 16.40 -9.80 3.91
C ALA A 227 17.32 -9.84 5.15
N LYS A 228 17.46 -8.70 5.82
CA LYS A 228 18.21 -8.57 7.07
C LYS A 228 17.54 -9.35 8.20
N ALA A 229 18.32 -9.84 9.16
CA ALA A 229 17.81 -10.63 10.30
C ALA A 229 16.72 -9.90 11.11
N GLY A 230 16.79 -8.57 11.22
CA GLY A 230 15.78 -7.75 11.90
C GLY A 230 14.41 -7.78 11.25
N ALA A 231 14.34 -8.04 9.93
CA ALA A 231 13.08 -8.05 9.19
C ALA A 231 12.12 -9.16 9.65
N ALA A 232 12.65 -10.33 10.00
CA ALA A 232 11.84 -11.42 10.55
C ALA A 232 11.17 -11.02 11.89
N LYS A 233 11.85 -10.22 12.71
CA LYS A 233 11.28 -9.71 13.96
C LYS A 233 10.14 -8.73 13.69
N PHE A 234 10.31 -7.84 12.70
CA PHE A 234 9.25 -6.91 12.33
C PHE A 234 8.06 -7.64 11.68
N LEU A 235 8.30 -8.62 10.82
CA LEU A 235 7.23 -9.45 10.25
C LEU A 235 6.45 -10.20 11.34
N ALA A 236 7.13 -10.73 12.35
CA ALA A 236 6.48 -11.36 13.50
C ALA A 236 5.70 -10.34 14.36
N TYR A 237 6.23 -9.12 14.53
CA TYR A 237 5.57 -8.06 15.28
C TYR A 237 4.26 -7.62 14.63
N ILE A 238 4.25 -7.39 13.31
CA ILE A 238 3.01 -7.01 12.60
C ILE A 238 1.97 -8.14 12.54
N ARG A 239 2.36 -9.39 12.83
CA ARG A 239 1.49 -10.57 12.96
C ARG A 239 1.07 -10.85 14.40
N SER A 240 1.47 -10.04 15.34
CA SER A 240 1.09 -10.20 16.74
C SER A 240 -0.33 -9.66 17.02
N PRO A 241 -0.93 -9.98 18.17
CA PRO A 241 -2.20 -9.38 18.58
C PRO A 241 -2.19 -7.84 18.59
N ALA A 242 -1.03 -7.21 18.85
CA ALA A 242 -0.89 -5.76 18.76
C ALA A 242 -0.97 -5.27 17.30
N GLY A 243 -0.38 -6.03 16.37
CA GLY A 243 -0.53 -5.77 14.93
C GLY A 243 -1.97 -5.90 14.47
N ASP A 244 -2.67 -6.94 14.90
CA ASP A 244 -4.09 -7.15 14.58
C ASP A 244 -4.96 -5.99 15.04
N LEU A 245 -4.78 -5.54 16.28
CA LEU A 245 -5.50 -4.39 16.82
C LEU A 245 -5.24 -3.11 16.02
N ALA A 246 -3.99 -2.89 15.59
CA ALA A 246 -3.64 -1.75 14.73
C ALA A 246 -4.34 -1.87 13.37
N PHE A 247 -4.28 -3.03 12.70
CA PHE A 247 -4.98 -3.25 11.43
C PHE A 247 -6.49 -3.03 11.55
N GLN A 248 -7.13 -3.56 12.59
CA GLN A 248 -8.56 -3.36 12.86
C GLN A 248 -8.90 -1.89 13.10
N HIS A 249 -8.06 -1.16 13.82
CA HIS A 249 -8.21 0.28 14.05
C HIS A 249 -8.30 1.05 12.73
N TYR A 250 -7.48 0.68 11.74
CA TYR A 250 -7.48 1.27 10.40
C TYR A 250 -8.54 0.68 9.46
N GLY A 251 -9.34 -0.30 9.91
CA GLY A 251 -10.46 -0.88 9.17
C GLY A 251 -10.12 -2.08 8.30
N PHE A 252 -8.92 -2.62 8.42
CA PHE A 252 -8.56 -3.91 7.83
C PHE A 252 -9.15 -5.07 8.63
N THR A 253 -9.28 -6.24 8.00
CA THR A 253 -9.72 -7.49 8.65
C THR A 253 -8.53 -8.44 8.75
N PRO A 254 -7.96 -8.73 9.94
CA PRO A 254 -6.93 -9.75 10.10
C PRO A 254 -7.39 -11.13 9.60
N LEU A 255 -6.48 -11.92 9.02
CA LEU A 255 -6.76 -13.21 8.37
C LEU A 255 -6.03 -14.41 9.04
N HIS A 256 -5.37 -14.24 10.19
CA HIS A 256 -4.64 -15.29 10.92
C HIS A 256 -5.10 -15.44 12.35
#